data_ada8eec9c9d5def11ec669857a39aeb6
#
_entry.id   ada8eec9c9d5def11ec669857a39aeb6
#
_cell.length_a   1.000
_cell.length_b   1.000
_cell.length_c   1.000
_cell.angle_alpha   90.00
_cell.angle_beta   90.00
_cell.angle_gamma   90.00
#
_symmetry.space_group_name_H-M   'P 1'
#
loop_
_entity.id
_entity.type
_entity.pdbx_description
1 polymer ?
#
loop_
_entity_poly.entity_id
_entity_poly.type
_entity_poly.pdbx_seq_one_letter_code
_entity_poly.pdbx_strand_id
1 'polypeptide(L)'
;MSPEHQATQKVAQRLVDLCSVGKNLDALKELYADSARHVEVMEGPGCARIIEGKKTLLEKAEKFAKTTQIHSASCGKPMVNGDQFVCQMSLDCTASEGPMANQRMTMSEVALYTVKNGKITEGKFFYSMGC
;
A
#
# COMPACT_ATOMS: atom_id res chain seq x y z
N MET A 1 3.91 14.60 -22.58
CA MET A 1 4.13 13.48 -21.67
C MET A 1 3.95 12.16 -22.40
N SER A 2 4.76 11.17 -22.08
CA SER A 2 4.67 9.86 -22.73
C SER A 2 3.36 9.14 -22.35
N PRO A 3 2.88 8.21 -23.20
CA PRO A 3 1.74 7.38 -22.85
C PRO A 3 1.96 6.58 -21.55
N GLU A 4 3.19 6.14 -21.32
CA GLU A 4 3.56 5.44 -20.09
C GLU A 4 3.36 6.33 -18.85
N HIS A 5 3.83 7.57 -18.91
CA HIS A 5 3.67 8.52 -17.82
C HIS A 5 2.19 8.80 -17.54
N GLN A 6 1.40 8.98 -18.60
CA GLN A 6 -0.04 9.22 -18.47
C GLN A 6 -0.77 8.04 -17.86
N ALA A 7 -0.42 6.82 -18.27
CA ALA A 7 -1.01 5.60 -17.70
C ALA A 7 -0.66 5.46 -16.21
N THR A 8 0.60 5.73 -15.86
CA THR A 8 1.05 5.71 -14.47
C THR A 8 0.31 6.77 -13.63
N GLN A 9 0.11 7.96 -14.19
CA GLN A 9 -0.58 9.04 -13.49
C GLN A 9 -2.04 8.68 -13.17
N LYS A 10 -2.73 8.00 -14.08
CA LYS A 10 -4.10 7.54 -13.84
C LYS A 10 -4.17 6.53 -12.70
N VAL A 11 -3.27 5.57 -12.70
CA VAL A 11 -3.18 4.57 -11.63
C VAL A 11 -2.86 5.25 -10.31
N ALA A 12 -1.89 6.15 -10.30
CA ALA A 12 -1.48 6.89 -9.11
C ALA A 12 -2.62 7.68 -8.50
N GLN A 13 -3.35 8.43 -9.31
CA GLN A 13 -4.48 9.23 -8.83
C GLN A 13 -5.59 8.34 -8.26
N ARG A 14 -5.90 7.24 -8.94
CA ARG A 14 -6.93 6.31 -8.46
C ARG A 14 -6.53 5.67 -7.13
N LEU A 15 -5.27 5.26 -6.99
CA LEU A 15 -4.77 4.70 -5.73
C LEU A 15 -4.89 5.73 -4.60
N VAL A 16 -4.45 6.95 -4.83
CA VAL A 16 -4.53 8.02 -3.83
C VAL A 16 -5.98 8.30 -3.44
N ASP A 17 -6.88 8.37 -4.40
CA ASP A 17 -8.31 8.61 -4.12
C ASP A 17 -8.91 7.52 -3.22
N LEU A 18 -8.58 6.26 -3.49
CA LEU A 18 -9.07 5.14 -2.68
C LEU A 18 -8.42 5.10 -1.30
N CYS A 19 -7.10 5.22 -1.24
CA CYS A 19 -6.36 5.13 0.03
C CYS A 19 -6.64 6.32 0.96
N SER A 20 -6.96 7.48 0.42
CA SER A 20 -7.31 8.67 1.22
C SER A 20 -8.56 8.48 2.05
N VAL A 21 -9.43 7.57 1.68
CA VAL A 21 -10.66 7.25 2.41
C VAL A 21 -10.62 5.85 3.03
N GLY A 22 -9.43 5.27 3.15
CA GLY A 22 -9.24 3.99 3.80
C GLY A 22 -9.60 2.77 2.96
N LYS A 23 -9.82 2.92 1.66
CA LYS A 23 -10.20 1.83 0.75
C LYS A 23 -8.99 1.14 0.12
N ASN A 24 -8.03 0.79 0.96
CA ASN A 24 -6.78 0.16 0.51
C ASN A 24 -7.01 -1.21 -0.13
N LEU A 25 -7.94 -1.99 0.40
CA LEU A 25 -8.28 -3.30 -0.17
C LEU A 25 -8.84 -3.16 -1.57
N ASP A 26 -9.72 -2.18 -1.80
CA ASP A 26 -10.31 -1.91 -3.11
C ASP A 26 -9.22 -1.47 -4.10
N ALA A 27 -8.27 -0.65 -3.66
CA ALA A 27 -7.14 -0.25 -4.49
C ALA A 27 -6.32 -1.45 -4.95
N LEU A 28 -6.06 -2.39 -4.05
CA LEU A 28 -5.33 -3.60 -4.37
C LEU A 28 -6.09 -4.47 -5.37
N LYS A 29 -7.38 -4.66 -5.15
CA LYS A 29 -8.23 -5.44 -6.07
C LYS A 29 -8.27 -4.86 -7.47
N GLU A 30 -8.42 -3.53 -7.57
CA GLU A 30 -8.62 -2.85 -8.86
C GLU A 30 -7.31 -2.62 -9.62
N LEU A 31 -6.23 -2.26 -8.93
CA LEU A 31 -5.05 -1.66 -9.57
C LEU A 31 -3.84 -2.58 -9.69
N TYR A 32 -3.79 -3.69 -8.99
CA TYR A 32 -2.61 -4.55 -8.94
C TYR A 32 -2.63 -5.65 -10.01
N ALA A 33 -1.46 -5.91 -10.60
CA ALA A 33 -1.26 -7.07 -11.48
C ALA A 33 -1.25 -8.35 -10.64
N ASP A 34 -1.58 -9.49 -11.27
CA ASP A 34 -1.59 -10.78 -10.58
C ASP A 34 -0.22 -11.16 -10.01
N SER A 35 0.86 -10.78 -10.69
CA SER A 35 2.24 -11.03 -10.27
C SER A 35 2.81 -9.97 -9.34
N ALA A 36 2.00 -9.01 -8.90
CA ALA A 36 2.46 -7.90 -8.07
C ALA A 36 3.10 -8.36 -6.77
N ARG A 37 4.05 -7.58 -6.28
CA ARG A 37 4.71 -7.84 -5.00
C ARG A 37 4.82 -6.58 -4.16
N HIS A 38 4.93 -6.77 -2.84
CA HIS A 38 5.29 -5.73 -1.90
C HIS A 38 6.69 -5.99 -1.36
N VAL A 39 7.45 -4.90 -1.18
CA VAL A 39 8.75 -4.94 -0.52
C VAL A 39 8.65 -4.11 0.75
N GLU A 40 8.79 -4.78 1.89
CA GLU A 40 8.72 -4.16 3.22
C GLU A 40 10.11 -3.80 3.73
N VAL A 41 10.18 -3.04 4.81
CA VAL A 41 11.46 -2.57 5.38
C VAL A 41 12.23 -3.70 6.06
N MET A 42 11.54 -4.55 6.79
CA MET A 42 12.15 -5.56 7.64
C MET A 42 11.48 -6.92 7.47
N GLU A 43 12.23 -7.96 7.81
CA GLU A 43 11.69 -9.30 7.96
C GLU A 43 11.95 -9.80 9.39
N GLY A 44 11.09 -10.71 9.84
CA GLY A 44 11.19 -11.29 11.17
C GLY A 44 10.10 -12.34 11.37
N PRO A 45 9.93 -12.87 12.58
CA PRO A 45 8.88 -13.85 12.84
C PRO A 45 7.49 -13.31 12.47
N GLY A 46 6.81 -14.00 11.55
CA GLY A 46 5.50 -13.58 11.06
C GLY A 46 5.50 -12.38 10.14
N CYS A 47 6.68 -11.93 9.65
CA CYS A 47 6.81 -10.73 8.85
C CYS A 47 7.85 -10.93 7.75
N ALA A 48 7.39 -11.10 6.51
CA ALA A 48 8.26 -11.27 5.37
C ALA A 48 8.60 -9.92 4.74
N ARG A 49 9.86 -9.74 4.35
CA ARG A 49 10.29 -8.52 3.64
C ARG A 49 9.69 -8.42 2.25
N ILE A 50 9.60 -9.55 1.53
CA ILE A 50 9.01 -9.60 0.19
C ILE A 50 7.80 -10.50 0.22
N ILE A 51 6.67 -9.97 -0.26
CA ILE A 51 5.40 -10.69 -0.35
C ILE A 51 5.01 -10.70 -1.82
N GLU A 52 4.95 -11.88 -2.43
CA GLU A 52 4.71 -12.02 -3.86
C GLU A 52 3.31 -12.55 -4.17
N GLY A 53 2.72 -11.99 -5.21
CA GLY A 53 1.46 -12.42 -5.76
C GLY A 53 0.26 -11.67 -5.21
N LYS A 54 -0.62 -11.22 -6.10
CA LYS A 54 -1.82 -10.47 -5.73
C LYS A 54 -2.69 -11.26 -4.75
N LYS A 55 -2.81 -12.57 -4.94
CA LYS A 55 -3.61 -13.43 -4.04
C LYS A 55 -3.12 -13.35 -2.61
N THR A 56 -1.81 -13.48 -2.39
CA THR A 56 -1.21 -13.39 -1.06
C THR A 56 -1.36 -11.99 -0.47
N LEU A 57 -1.16 -10.96 -1.30
CA LEU A 57 -1.37 -9.57 -0.88
C LEU A 57 -2.81 -9.30 -0.46
N LEU A 58 -3.79 -9.86 -1.19
CA LEU A 58 -5.20 -9.74 -0.84
C LEU A 58 -5.51 -10.42 0.49
N GLU A 59 -5.00 -11.62 0.71
CA GLU A 59 -5.20 -12.36 1.97
C GLU A 59 -4.67 -11.54 3.16
N LYS A 60 -3.48 -10.98 3.03
CA LYS A 60 -2.88 -10.13 4.05
C LYS A 60 -3.71 -8.86 4.30
N ALA A 61 -4.15 -8.21 3.23
CA ALA A 61 -4.95 -6.98 3.34
C ALA A 61 -6.33 -7.26 3.95
N GLU A 62 -6.96 -8.37 3.63
CA GLU A 62 -8.24 -8.78 4.21
C GLU A 62 -8.11 -9.06 5.70
N LYS A 63 -7.04 -9.73 6.11
CA LYS A 63 -6.77 -9.98 7.53
C LYS A 63 -6.57 -8.66 8.26
N PHE A 64 -5.79 -7.74 7.69
CA PHE A 64 -5.58 -6.42 8.27
C PHE A 64 -6.90 -5.67 8.44
N ALA A 65 -7.76 -5.70 7.42
CA ALA A 65 -9.07 -5.03 7.48
C ALA A 65 -9.97 -5.60 8.58
N LYS A 66 -9.93 -6.92 8.79
CA LYS A 66 -10.73 -7.60 9.82
C LYS A 66 -10.23 -7.36 11.23
N THR A 67 -8.92 -7.16 11.40
CA THR A 67 -8.29 -7.07 12.72
C THR A 67 -7.89 -5.65 13.10
N THR A 68 -8.21 -4.66 12.26
CA THR A 68 -7.78 -3.27 12.48
C THR A 68 -8.94 -2.31 12.30
N GLN A 69 -9.17 -1.51 13.32
CA GLN A 69 -10.10 -0.39 13.23
C GLN A 69 -9.34 0.83 12.70
N ILE A 70 -9.78 1.37 11.58
CA ILE A 70 -9.19 2.56 10.98
C ILE A 70 -10.00 3.77 11.42
N HIS A 71 -9.34 4.69 12.15
CA HIS A 71 -9.97 5.91 12.64
C HIS A 71 -9.89 7.01 11.60
N SER A 72 -8.76 7.12 10.90
CA SER A 72 -8.60 8.04 9.79
C SER A 72 -7.47 7.57 8.88
N ALA A 73 -7.51 7.99 7.63
CA ALA A 73 -6.51 7.69 6.64
C ALA A 73 -6.20 8.95 5.83
N SER A 74 -4.96 9.10 5.41
CA SER A 74 -4.56 10.16 4.50
C SER A 74 -3.57 9.62 3.48
N CYS A 75 -3.62 10.16 2.28
CA CYS A 75 -2.70 9.81 1.21
C CYS A 75 -2.39 11.09 0.44
N GLY A 76 -1.12 11.46 0.39
CA GLY A 76 -0.67 12.68 -0.25
C GLY A 76 -0.75 12.61 -1.78
N LYS A 77 -0.68 13.78 -2.41
CA LYS A 77 -0.67 13.88 -3.86
C LYS A 77 0.48 13.05 -4.44
N PRO A 78 0.23 12.21 -5.44
CA PRO A 78 1.28 11.38 -6.01
C PRO A 78 2.26 12.22 -6.85
N MET A 79 3.52 11.81 -6.83
CA MET A 79 4.56 12.37 -7.69
C MET A 79 5.02 11.29 -8.65
N VAL A 80 4.87 11.53 -9.93
CA VAL A 80 5.02 10.53 -11.00
C VAL A 80 6.31 10.77 -11.79
N ASN A 81 7.02 9.68 -12.08
CA ASN A 81 8.16 9.69 -12.98
C ASN A 81 8.14 8.43 -13.85
N GLY A 82 7.75 8.57 -15.11
CA GLY A 82 7.71 7.47 -16.06
C GLY A 82 6.77 6.36 -15.60
N ASP A 83 7.32 5.18 -15.34
CA ASP A 83 6.57 4.01 -14.88
C ASP A 83 6.45 3.90 -13.36
N GLN A 84 6.87 4.92 -12.61
CA GLN A 84 6.84 4.89 -11.15
C GLN A 84 6.17 6.12 -10.57
N PHE A 85 5.65 5.97 -9.36
CA PHE A 85 5.15 7.11 -8.59
C PHE A 85 5.39 6.87 -7.11
N VAL A 86 5.48 7.98 -6.36
CA VAL A 86 5.59 7.95 -4.91
C VAL A 86 4.43 8.71 -4.28
N CYS A 87 4.01 8.29 -3.11
CA CYS A 87 3.05 9.03 -2.29
C CYS A 87 3.32 8.77 -0.82
N GLN A 88 2.93 9.73 0.02
CA GLN A 88 3.01 9.60 1.46
C GLN A 88 1.65 9.15 2.00
N MET A 89 1.65 8.14 2.86
CA MET A 89 0.44 7.60 3.46
C MET A 89 0.52 7.65 4.97
N SER A 90 -0.61 7.92 5.62
CA SER A 90 -0.73 7.85 7.07
C SER A 90 -2.04 7.16 7.43
N LEU A 91 -1.99 6.38 8.50
CA LEU A 91 -3.13 5.63 8.99
C LEU A 91 -3.19 5.73 10.50
N ASP A 92 -4.31 6.22 11.03
CA ASP A 92 -4.60 6.25 12.46
C ASP A 92 -5.51 5.05 12.73
N CYS A 93 -5.03 4.09 13.51
CA CYS A 93 -5.70 2.81 13.65
C CYS A 93 -5.46 2.16 15.01
N THR A 94 -6.29 1.15 15.29
CA THR A 94 -6.16 0.28 16.48
C THR A 94 -6.31 -1.17 16.02
N ALA A 95 -5.28 -1.99 16.21
CA ALA A 95 -5.34 -3.41 15.90
C ALA A 95 -5.89 -4.20 17.08
N SER A 96 -6.63 -5.28 16.80
CA SER A 96 -7.18 -6.15 17.85
C SER A 96 -6.22 -7.27 18.24
N GLU A 97 -5.13 -7.46 17.49
CA GLU A 97 -4.14 -8.51 17.76
C GLU A 97 -2.74 -8.04 17.39
N GLY A 98 -1.72 -8.81 17.78
CA GLY A 98 -0.32 -8.48 17.54
C GLY A 98 0.32 -7.73 18.70
N PRO A 99 1.61 -7.35 18.56
CA PRO A 99 2.37 -6.71 19.65
C PRO A 99 1.79 -5.40 20.15
N MET A 100 1.08 -4.67 19.27
CA MET A 100 0.47 -3.38 19.60
C MET A 100 -1.05 -3.49 19.73
N ALA A 101 -1.55 -4.67 20.11
CA ALA A 101 -2.98 -4.91 20.23
C ALA A 101 -3.65 -3.94 21.19
N ASN A 102 -4.81 -3.43 20.76
CA ASN A 102 -5.66 -2.51 21.52
C ASN A 102 -5.00 -1.15 21.85
N GLN A 103 -3.90 -0.82 21.17
CA GLN A 103 -3.27 0.50 21.29
C GLN A 103 -3.54 1.29 20.02
N ARG A 104 -4.01 2.52 20.19
CA ARG A 104 -4.20 3.44 19.06
C ARG A 104 -2.84 3.95 18.62
N MET A 105 -2.59 3.88 17.31
CA MET A 105 -1.29 4.27 16.75
C MET A 105 -1.46 4.95 15.40
N THR A 106 -0.48 5.76 15.04
CA THR A 106 -0.38 6.35 13.71
C THR A 106 0.77 5.70 12.97
N MET A 107 0.47 5.13 11.81
CA MET A 107 1.45 4.55 10.90
C MET A 107 1.65 5.50 9.74
N SER A 108 2.89 5.91 9.50
CA SER A 108 3.24 6.79 8.38
C SER A 108 4.32 6.14 7.53
N GLU A 109 4.14 6.22 6.22
CA GLU A 109 5.08 5.62 5.27
C GLU A 109 5.13 6.41 3.97
N VAL A 110 6.20 6.20 3.21
CA VAL A 110 6.30 6.62 1.82
C VAL A 110 6.28 5.35 0.98
N ALA A 111 5.44 5.33 -0.05
CA ALA A 111 5.32 4.19 -0.94
C ALA A 111 5.86 4.56 -2.33
N LEU A 112 6.66 3.66 -2.90
CA LEU A 112 7.15 3.75 -4.27
C LEU A 112 6.52 2.62 -5.06
N TYR A 113 5.70 2.96 -6.03
CA TYR A 113 5.01 1.99 -6.88
C TYR A 113 5.58 1.95 -8.28
N THR A 114 5.64 0.76 -8.85
CA THR A 114 5.99 0.55 -10.27
C THR A 114 4.75 0.08 -11.01
N VAL A 115 4.49 0.68 -12.17
CA VAL A 115 3.31 0.40 -13.00
C VAL A 115 3.76 -0.13 -14.35
N LYS A 116 3.19 -1.26 -14.78
CA LYS A 116 3.42 -1.86 -16.10
C LYS A 116 2.06 -2.20 -16.71
N ASN A 117 1.85 -1.82 -17.96
CA ASN A 117 0.60 -2.10 -18.68
C ASN A 117 -0.66 -1.66 -17.89
N GLY A 118 -0.59 -0.50 -17.23
CA GLY A 118 -1.71 0.07 -16.48
C GLY A 118 -2.01 -0.62 -15.15
N LYS A 119 -1.10 -1.48 -14.65
CA LYS A 119 -1.27 -2.18 -13.37
C LYS A 119 -0.03 -2.03 -12.50
N ILE A 120 -0.22 -2.00 -11.19
CA ILE A 120 0.88 -1.97 -10.23
C ILE A 120 1.53 -3.35 -10.16
N THR A 121 2.84 -3.40 -10.39
CA THR A 121 3.63 -4.63 -10.30
C THR A 121 4.47 -4.72 -9.05
N GLU A 122 4.75 -3.59 -8.40
CA GLU A 122 5.53 -3.56 -7.17
C GLU A 122 5.15 -2.34 -6.33
N GLY A 123 5.02 -2.54 -5.03
CA GLY A 123 4.95 -1.49 -4.03
C GLY A 123 6.10 -1.66 -3.05
N LYS A 124 6.96 -0.65 -2.92
CA LYS A 124 8.07 -0.64 -1.99
C LYS A 124 7.81 0.41 -0.93
N PHE A 125 7.84 0.02 0.33
CA PHE A 125 7.44 0.87 1.44
C PHE A 125 8.61 1.28 2.30
N PHE A 126 8.60 2.54 2.74
CA PHE A 126 9.66 3.13 3.55
C PHE A 126 9.04 3.67 4.83
N TYR A 127 9.44 3.14 5.96
CA TYR A 127 9.00 3.57 7.27
C TYR A 127 10.08 3.27 8.31
N SER A 128 10.01 3.93 9.45
CA SER A 128 11.07 3.84 10.47
C SER A 128 10.80 2.81 11.57
N MET A 129 9.60 2.22 11.63
CA MET A 129 9.31 1.16 12.60
C MET A 129 9.38 -0.20 11.92
N GLY A 130 9.78 -1.21 12.71
CA GLY A 130 9.76 -2.59 12.27
C GLY A 130 8.35 -3.16 12.16
N CYS A 131 8.23 -4.34 11.60
CA CYS A 131 6.94 -5.01 11.55
C CYS A 131 6.53 -5.65 12.87
#